data_bced6305ae857c0e987e727609003cf4
#
_entry.id   bced6305ae857c0e987e727609003cf4
#
_cell.length_a   1.000
_cell.length_b   1.000
_cell.length_c   1.000
_cell.angle_alpha   90.00
_cell.angle_beta   90.00
_cell.angle_gamma   90.00
#
_symmetry.space_group_name_H-M   'P 1'
#
loop_
_entity.id
_entity.type
_entity.pdbx_description
1 polymer ?
#
loop_
_entity_poly.entity_id
_entity_poly.type
_entity_poly.pdbx_seq_one_letter_code
_entity_poly.pdbx_strand_id
1 'polypeptide(L)'
;MTLINEVYDYIVNKYSTNEPIFLTELDIPGMKPVSVRQQIKKLTDDGRIKRFDTGIYYIPQKTIFCSGSTLSVDDVIWKKYLQDGVNRCGYLGGILFANQLGLTTQVPALYEVYTNKATTEYRETKLANLRVIIRKPYCEIDTENVATLQFLDLIKEVVDISEVDGEKLTNRLIGYMKKKNIKFENMKPFLPYYPERIYKNMYEVGLLNGVSA
;
A
#
# COMPACT_ATOMS: atom_id res chain seq x y z
N MET A 1 -39.31 5.70 -2.86
CA MET A 1 -37.98 5.59 -2.21
C MET A 1 -37.31 6.96 -2.28
N THR A 2 -36.66 7.45 -1.24
CA THR A 2 -35.97 8.75 -1.32
C THR A 2 -34.59 8.57 -1.89
N LEU A 3 -34.05 9.54 -2.65
CA LEU A 3 -32.73 9.51 -3.25
C LEU A 3 -31.61 9.16 -2.25
N ILE A 4 -31.76 9.60 -0.99
CA ILE A 4 -30.78 9.30 0.06
C ILE A 4 -30.76 7.80 0.41
N ASN A 5 -31.91 7.13 0.41
CA ASN A 5 -31.96 5.70 0.66
C ASN A 5 -31.42 4.90 -0.52
N GLU A 6 -31.67 5.30 -1.75
CA GLU A 6 -31.11 4.65 -2.95
C GLU A 6 -29.59 4.68 -2.93
N VAL A 7 -28.97 5.83 -2.59
CA VAL A 7 -27.52 5.95 -2.48
C VAL A 7 -26.97 5.09 -1.33
N TYR A 8 -27.66 5.08 -0.19
CA TYR A 8 -27.23 4.27 0.94
C TYR A 8 -27.35 2.77 0.66
N ASP A 9 -28.47 2.34 0.08
CA ASP A 9 -28.68 0.94 -0.30
C ASP A 9 -27.65 0.46 -1.32
N TYR A 10 -27.30 1.31 -2.30
CA TYR A 10 -26.18 1.02 -3.21
C TYR A 10 -24.86 0.83 -2.47
N ILE A 11 -24.55 1.72 -1.51
CA ILE A 11 -23.31 1.67 -0.75
C ILE A 11 -23.24 0.39 0.10
N VAL A 12 -24.29 0.06 0.87
CA VAL A 12 -24.28 -1.12 1.77
C VAL A 12 -24.30 -2.45 1.01
N ASN A 13 -24.80 -2.46 -0.23
CA ASN A 13 -24.77 -3.64 -1.09
C ASN A 13 -23.41 -3.86 -1.74
N LYS A 14 -22.62 -2.78 -1.94
CA LYS A 14 -21.34 -2.82 -2.66
C LYS A 14 -20.13 -2.86 -1.74
N TYR A 15 -20.21 -2.27 -0.56
CA TYR A 15 -19.09 -2.10 0.35
C TYR A 15 -19.37 -2.69 1.72
N SER A 16 -18.36 -3.31 2.29
CA SER A 16 -18.39 -3.82 3.67
C SER A 16 -18.18 -2.70 4.69
N THR A 17 -18.51 -2.97 5.97
CA THR A 17 -18.16 -2.05 7.07
C THR A 17 -16.64 -1.90 7.18
N ASN A 18 -16.17 -0.68 7.48
CA ASN A 18 -14.75 -0.29 7.53
C ASN A 18 -14.00 -0.48 6.22
N GLU A 19 -14.69 -0.61 5.10
CA GLU A 19 -14.07 -0.61 3.79
C GLU A 19 -13.97 0.82 3.25
N PRO A 20 -12.81 1.26 2.68
CA PRO A 20 -12.70 2.57 2.07
C PRO A 20 -13.62 2.72 0.85
N ILE A 21 -14.37 3.82 0.81
CA ILE A 21 -15.28 4.20 -0.27
C ILE A 21 -14.72 5.48 -0.89
N PHE A 22 -14.23 5.39 -2.12
CA PHE A 22 -13.75 6.57 -2.83
C PHE A 22 -14.90 7.22 -3.61
N LEU A 23 -15.11 8.51 -3.37
CA LEU A 23 -16.18 9.27 -4.05
C LEU A 23 -16.07 9.22 -5.58
N THR A 24 -14.85 9.12 -6.10
CA THR A 24 -14.56 9.02 -7.53
C THR A 24 -14.96 7.68 -8.13
N GLU A 25 -15.15 6.63 -7.31
CA GLU A 25 -15.52 5.28 -7.72
C GLU A 25 -17.04 5.00 -7.55
N LEU A 26 -17.77 5.99 -7.02
CA LEU A 26 -19.20 5.89 -6.86
C LEU A 26 -19.90 6.28 -8.17
N ASP A 27 -20.16 5.28 -8.99
CA ASP A 27 -21.00 5.40 -10.19
C ASP A 27 -22.37 4.74 -9.90
N ILE A 28 -23.36 5.58 -9.60
CA ILE A 28 -24.71 5.12 -9.25
C ILE A 28 -25.61 5.30 -10.47
N PRO A 29 -26.17 4.21 -11.02
CA PRO A 29 -27.00 4.27 -12.22
C PRO A 29 -28.12 5.33 -12.09
N GLY A 30 -28.24 6.17 -13.13
CA GLY A 30 -29.28 7.22 -13.20
C GLY A 30 -29.00 8.46 -12.34
N MET A 31 -27.88 8.56 -11.63
CA MET A 31 -27.55 9.72 -10.81
C MET A 31 -26.36 10.53 -11.36
N LYS A 32 -26.51 11.84 -11.39
CA LYS A 32 -25.41 12.75 -11.73
C LYS A 32 -24.40 12.81 -10.56
N PRO A 33 -23.08 12.94 -10.82
CA PRO A 33 -22.06 13.02 -9.77
C PRO A 33 -22.32 14.11 -8.71
N VAL A 34 -22.92 15.24 -9.10
CA VAL A 34 -23.29 16.31 -8.16
C VAL A 34 -24.36 15.84 -7.18
N SER A 35 -25.37 15.12 -7.67
CA SER A 35 -26.42 14.56 -6.81
C SER A 35 -25.86 13.51 -5.84
N VAL A 36 -24.96 12.64 -6.32
CA VAL A 36 -24.28 11.65 -5.45
C VAL A 36 -23.53 12.37 -4.33
N ARG A 37 -22.75 13.42 -4.63
CA ARG A 37 -22.00 14.20 -3.60
C ARG A 37 -22.94 14.81 -2.56
N GLN A 38 -24.09 15.32 -2.97
CA GLN A 38 -25.09 15.89 -2.04
C GLN A 38 -25.67 14.83 -1.12
N GLN A 39 -25.97 13.63 -1.64
CA GLN A 39 -26.49 12.53 -0.81
C GLN A 39 -25.42 11.99 0.14
N ILE A 40 -24.18 11.85 -0.31
CA ILE A 40 -23.03 11.47 0.54
C ILE A 40 -22.87 12.45 1.70
N LYS A 41 -22.99 13.76 1.45
CA LYS A 41 -22.95 14.76 2.52
C LYS A 41 -24.07 14.51 3.54
N LYS A 42 -25.32 14.35 3.09
CA LYS A 42 -26.47 14.08 3.98
C LYS A 42 -26.28 12.79 4.79
N LEU A 43 -25.80 11.71 4.15
CA LEU A 43 -25.52 10.43 4.83
C LEU A 43 -24.42 10.57 5.89
N THR A 44 -23.47 11.49 5.66
CA THR A 44 -22.42 11.81 6.64
C THR A 44 -22.97 12.63 7.79
N ASP A 45 -23.83 13.62 7.50
CA ASP A 45 -24.49 14.46 8.51
C ASP A 45 -25.44 13.61 9.39
N ASP A 46 -26.11 12.60 8.80
CA ASP A 46 -26.96 11.61 9.50
C ASP A 46 -26.14 10.54 10.25
N GLY A 47 -24.82 10.51 10.12
CA GLY A 47 -23.94 9.52 10.76
C GLY A 47 -24.03 8.10 10.21
N ARG A 48 -24.73 7.88 9.09
CA ARG A 48 -24.87 6.57 8.42
C ARG A 48 -23.57 6.11 7.74
N ILE A 49 -22.78 7.07 7.26
CA ILE A 49 -21.40 6.87 6.81
C ILE A 49 -20.51 7.88 7.52
N LYS A 50 -19.21 7.63 7.57
CA LYS A 50 -18.22 8.56 8.11
C LYS A 50 -17.24 8.98 7.04
N ARG A 51 -16.77 10.23 7.15
CA ARG A 51 -15.67 10.74 6.32
C ARG A 51 -14.34 10.43 6.99
N PHE A 52 -13.43 9.80 6.27
CA PHE A 52 -12.05 9.57 6.69
C PHE A 52 -11.16 10.74 6.27
N ASP A 53 -11.26 11.15 5.00
CA ASP A 53 -10.50 12.24 4.40
C ASP A 53 -11.30 12.82 3.23
N THR A 54 -10.75 13.82 2.54
CA THR A 54 -11.39 14.42 1.37
C THR A 54 -11.65 13.35 0.30
N GLY A 55 -12.95 13.13 0.01
CA GLY A 55 -13.39 12.14 -0.97
C GLY A 55 -13.27 10.67 -0.54
N ILE A 56 -12.98 10.40 0.73
CA ILE A 56 -12.84 9.05 1.29
C ILE A 56 -13.81 8.88 2.44
N TYR A 57 -14.68 7.89 2.33
CA TYR A 57 -15.75 7.59 3.28
C TYR A 57 -15.73 6.11 3.67
N TYR A 58 -16.51 5.72 4.65
CA TYR A 58 -16.69 4.33 5.05
C TYR A 58 -18.00 4.15 5.83
N ILE A 59 -18.50 2.93 5.86
CA ILE A 59 -19.61 2.53 6.72
C ILE A 59 -19.01 2.18 8.09
N PRO A 60 -19.34 2.92 9.16
CA PRO A 60 -18.79 2.59 10.48
C PRO A 60 -19.38 1.29 11.00
N GLN A 61 -18.54 0.42 11.56
CA GLN A 61 -19.01 -0.75 12.30
C GLN A 61 -19.58 -0.29 13.64
N LYS A 62 -20.74 -0.81 14.01
CA LYS A 62 -21.28 -0.60 15.35
C LYS A 62 -20.38 -1.27 16.38
N THR A 63 -19.89 -0.50 17.34
CA THR A 63 -19.09 -0.98 18.45
C THR A 63 -19.77 -0.59 19.76
N ILE A 64 -19.31 -1.16 20.87
CA ILE A 64 -19.75 -0.76 22.22
C ILE A 64 -19.38 0.70 22.55
N PHE A 65 -18.46 1.30 21.81
CA PHE A 65 -18.08 2.70 21.96
C PHE A 65 -18.98 3.58 21.09
N CYS A 66 -19.50 4.67 21.65
CA CYS A 66 -20.37 5.61 20.94
C CYS A 66 -19.75 6.21 19.67
N SER A 67 -18.42 6.28 19.59
CA SER A 67 -17.68 6.78 18.42
C SER A 67 -17.73 5.83 17.21
N GLY A 68 -18.08 4.53 17.43
CA GLY A 68 -17.97 3.50 16.40
C GLY A 68 -16.52 3.17 16.01
N SER A 69 -16.35 2.38 14.96
CA SER A 69 -15.02 2.07 14.42
C SER A 69 -14.40 3.23 13.64
N THR A 70 -13.09 3.21 13.53
CA THR A 70 -12.31 4.14 12.68
C THR A 70 -11.69 3.35 11.53
N LEU A 71 -11.70 3.92 10.33
CA LEU A 71 -11.02 3.34 9.18
C LEU A 71 -9.50 3.40 9.37
N SER A 72 -8.79 2.33 9.03
CA SER A 72 -7.34 2.31 9.06
C SER A 72 -6.75 3.04 7.86
N VAL A 73 -5.64 3.76 8.06
CA VAL A 73 -4.84 4.35 6.97
C VAL A 73 -4.29 3.26 6.05
N ASP A 74 -3.89 2.12 6.62
CA ASP A 74 -3.37 0.98 5.87
C ASP A 74 -4.41 0.42 4.90
N ASP A 75 -5.69 0.31 5.31
CA ASP A 75 -6.77 -0.15 4.43
C ASP A 75 -7.00 0.81 3.26
N VAL A 76 -6.89 2.12 3.52
CA VAL A 76 -7.00 3.15 2.47
C VAL A 76 -5.84 3.07 1.50
N ILE A 77 -4.59 2.95 1.99
CA ILE A 77 -3.39 2.80 1.15
C ILE A 77 -3.50 1.52 0.33
N TRP A 78 -3.88 0.41 0.97
CA TRP A 78 -4.07 -0.87 0.30
C TRP A 78 -5.00 -0.76 -0.89
N LYS A 79 -6.23 -0.31 -0.67
CA LYS A 79 -7.25 -0.22 -1.71
C LYS A 79 -6.91 0.82 -2.78
N LYS A 80 -6.33 1.95 -2.37
CA LYS A 80 -6.05 3.06 -3.29
C LYS A 80 -4.84 2.83 -4.20
N TYR A 81 -3.77 2.22 -3.66
CA TYR A 81 -2.46 2.20 -4.29
C TYR A 81 -1.88 0.81 -4.51
N LEU A 82 -2.24 -0.18 -3.68
CA LEU A 82 -1.57 -1.48 -3.71
C LEU A 82 -2.37 -2.57 -4.43
N GLN A 83 -3.65 -2.29 -4.69
CA GLN A 83 -4.57 -3.26 -5.31
C GLN A 83 -5.35 -2.61 -6.45
N ASP A 84 -5.66 -3.41 -7.47
CA ASP A 84 -6.56 -3.07 -8.56
C ASP A 84 -7.45 -4.28 -8.85
N GLY A 85 -8.71 -4.20 -8.43
CA GLY A 85 -9.58 -5.36 -8.37
C GLY A 85 -8.98 -6.46 -7.49
N VAL A 86 -8.71 -7.63 -8.06
CA VAL A 86 -8.07 -8.76 -7.37
C VAL A 86 -6.55 -8.77 -7.50
N ASN A 87 -5.99 -7.96 -8.39
CA ASN A 87 -4.58 -7.94 -8.72
C ASN A 87 -3.80 -6.99 -7.82
N ARG A 88 -2.55 -7.34 -7.54
CA ARG A 88 -1.60 -6.45 -6.88
C ARG A 88 -1.03 -5.48 -7.93
N CYS A 89 -0.98 -4.20 -7.57
CA CYS A 89 -0.41 -3.16 -8.41
C CYS A 89 0.54 -2.22 -7.65
N GLY A 90 0.91 -2.60 -6.41
CA GLY A 90 1.80 -1.82 -5.58
C GLY A 90 2.26 -2.54 -4.32
N TYR A 91 3.22 -1.95 -3.63
CA TYR A 91 3.75 -2.39 -2.33
C TYR A 91 4.25 -1.21 -1.49
N LEU A 92 4.40 -1.45 -0.20
CA LEU A 92 5.05 -0.54 0.75
C LEU A 92 6.56 -0.78 0.73
N GLY A 93 7.35 0.28 0.72
CA GLY A 93 8.81 0.23 0.74
C GLY A 93 9.43 1.04 1.87
N GLY A 94 10.71 1.37 1.74
CA GLY A 94 11.45 2.23 2.63
C GLY A 94 11.57 1.70 4.06
N ILE A 95 11.67 2.63 5.00
CA ILE A 95 11.85 2.35 6.44
C ILE A 95 10.70 1.50 7.00
N LEU A 96 9.46 1.71 6.55
CA LEU A 96 8.32 0.92 7.01
C LEU A 96 8.51 -0.57 6.71
N PHE A 97 8.92 -0.91 5.51
CA PHE A 97 9.15 -2.30 5.15
C PHE A 97 10.39 -2.88 5.85
N ALA A 98 11.47 -2.10 5.97
CA ALA A 98 12.66 -2.50 6.74
C ALA A 98 12.32 -2.78 8.22
N ASN A 99 11.47 -1.94 8.84
CA ASN A 99 10.98 -2.14 10.20
C ASN A 99 10.17 -3.43 10.34
N GLN A 100 9.25 -3.71 9.39
CA GLN A 100 8.48 -4.97 9.37
C GLN A 100 9.37 -6.22 9.30
N LEU A 101 10.55 -6.11 8.70
CA LEU A 101 11.55 -7.20 8.67
C LEU A 101 12.48 -7.17 9.89
N GLY A 102 12.31 -6.21 10.79
CA GLY A 102 13.14 -6.00 11.96
C GLY A 102 14.57 -5.53 11.62
N LEU A 103 14.79 -4.94 10.44
CA LEU A 103 16.09 -4.42 10.04
C LEU A 103 16.40 -3.08 10.68
N THR A 104 15.38 -2.35 11.14
CA THR A 104 15.50 -1.10 11.88
C THR A 104 14.44 -1.00 12.96
N THR A 105 14.72 -0.24 14.00
CA THR A 105 13.78 0.12 15.06
C THR A 105 13.10 1.47 14.80
N GLN A 106 13.50 2.17 13.75
CA GLN A 106 12.93 3.46 13.39
C GLN A 106 11.43 3.34 13.09
N VAL A 107 10.64 4.21 13.71
CA VAL A 107 9.23 4.34 13.39
C VAL A 107 9.11 5.29 12.19
N PRO A 108 8.55 4.85 11.06
CA PRO A 108 8.47 5.69 9.88
C PRO A 108 7.53 6.89 10.11
N ALA A 109 8.02 8.10 9.85
CA ALA A 109 7.21 9.32 9.87
C ALA A 109 6.36 9.48 8.59
N LEU A 110 6.58 8.61 7.60
CA LEU A 110 5.91 8.63 6.31
C LEU A 110 5.82 7.22 5.74
N TYR A 111 4.88 7.02 4.81
CA TYR A 111 4.74 5.79 4.05
C TYR A 111 5.33 5.98 2.65
N GLU A 112 6.20 5.07 2.23
CA GLU A 112 6.64 4.96 0.85
C GLU A 112 5.82 3.88 0.13
N VAL A 113 5.18 4.29 -0.96
CA VAL A 113 4.29 3.46 -1.75
C VAL A 113 4.80 3.40 -3.18
N TYR A 114 5.17 2.24 -3.64
CA TYR A 114 5.47 1.97 -5.04
C TYR A 114 4.23 1.41 -5.72
N THR A 115 3.80 2.00 -6.83
CA THR A 115 2.54 1.60 -7.48
C THR A 115 2.52 1.91 -8.97
N ASN A 116 1.92 1.01 -9.75
CA ASN A 116 1.64 1.24 -11.17
C ASN A 116 0.69 2.44 -11.40
N LYS A 117 -0.06 2.85 -10.37
CA LYS A 117 -0.96 4.02 -10.40
C LYS A 117 -0.21 5.36 -10.27
N ALA A 118 1.11 5.34 -10.10
CA ALA A 118 1.92 6.55 -10.06
C ALA A 118 2.02 7.20 -11.45
N THR A 119 1.68 8.48 -11.53
CA THR A 119 1.74 9.27 -12.77
C THR A 119 3.06 10.02 -12.94
N THR A 120 3.86 10.08 -11.90
CA THR A 120 5.17 10.74 -11.83
C THR A 120 6.16 9.86 -11.09
N GLU A 121 7.45 10.04 -11.33
CA GLU A 121 8.51 9.28 -10.65
C GLU A 121 8.45 9.42 -9.13
N TYR A 122 8.09 10.60 -8.66
CA TYR A 122 7.96 10.93 -7.24
C TYR A 122 6.82 11.92 -7.03
N ARG A 123 6.00 11.67 -6.03
CA ARG A 123 4.98 12.62 -5.54
C ARG A 123 4.77 12.46 -4.05
N GLU A 124 4.82 13.55 -3.30
CA GLU A 124 4.37 13.57 -1.91
C GLU A 124 2.91 13.97 -1.82
N THR A 125 2.17 13.32 -0.94
CA THR A 125 0.78 13.63 -0.62
C THR A 125 0.53 13.39 0.88
N LYS A 126 -0.63 13.84 1.36
CA LYS A 126 -1.11 13.53 2.70
C LYS A 126 -2.36 12.67 2.61
N LEU A 127 -2.49 11.76 3.55
CA LEU A 127 -3.67 10.94 3.77
C LEU A 127 -4.03 11.06 5.26
N ALA A 128 -5.12 11.74 5.55
CA ALA A 128 -5.40 12.24 6.89
C ALA A 128 -4.19 13.05 7.42
N ASN A 129 -3.57 12.62 8.52
CA ASN A 129 -2.41 13.29 9.11
C ASN A 129 -1.06 12.64 8.72
N LEU A 130 -1.07 11.62 7.86
CA LEU A 130 0.11 10.87 7.48
C LEU A 130 0.66 11.36 6.15
N ARG A 131 1.99 11.51 6.07
CA ARG A 131 2.70 11.79 4.82
C ARG A 131 2.86 10.50 4.04
N VAL A 132 2.57 10.55 2.74
CA VAL A 132 2.70 9.40 1.83
C VAL A 132 3.51 9.85 0.63
N ILE A 133 4.62 9.16 0.37
CA ILE A 133 5.41 9.28 -0.83
C ILE A 133 4.93 8.22 -1.81
N ILE A 134 4.53 8.64 -3.00
CA ILE A 134 4.14 7.77 -4.09
C ILE A 134 5.27 7.75 -5.10
N ARG A 135 5.76 6.57 -5.42
CA ARG A 135 6.84 6.33 -6.37
C ARG A 135 6.38 5.44 -7.50
N LYS A 136 6.86 5.74 -8.68
CA LYS A 136 6.75 4.85 -9.83
C LYS A 136 7.72 3.67 -9.64
N PRO A 137 7.29 2.43 -9.83
CA PRO A 137 8.18 1.28 -9.74
C PRO A 137 9.10 1.19 -10.96
N TYR A 138 10.25 0.56 -10.82
CA TYR A 138 11.18 0.31 -11.93
C TYR A 138 10.61 -0.66 -12.98
N CYS A 139 9.76 -1.58 -12.55
CA CYS A 139 9.07 -2.53 -13.41
C CYS A 139 7.59 -2.57 -13.05
N GLU A 140 6.75 -2.94 -13.99
CA GLU A 140 5.33 -3.13 -13.74
C GLU A 140 5.11 -4.19 -12.66
N ILE A 141 4.27 -3.86 -11.69
CA ILE A 141 3.97 -4.71 -10.53
C ILE A 141 2.74 -5.55 -10.86
N ASP A 142 2.83 -6.84 -10.59
CA ASP A 142 1.73 -7.78 -10.63
C ASP A 142 1.70 -8.67 -9.38
N THR A 143 0.75 -9.57 -9.31
CA THR A 143 0.56 -10.47 -8.16
C THR A 143 1.72 -11.47 -8.00
N GLU A 144 2.40 -11.85 -9.08
CA GLU A 144 3.48 -12.84 -9.06
C GLU A 144 4.80 -12.21 -8.67
N ASN A 145 5.09 -10.99 -9.16
CA ASN A 145 6.38 -10.33 -8.99
C ASN A 145 6.45 -9.35 -7.80
N VAL A 146 5.31 -8.94 -7.22
CA VAL A 146 5.24 -7.90 -6.20
C VAL A 146 6.21 -8.12 -5.03
N ALA A 147 6.35 -9.35 -4.55
CA ALA A 147 7.26 -9.66 -3.43
C ALA A 147 8.73 -9.53 -3.86
N THR A 148 9.05 -9.92 -5.08
CA THR A 148 10.40 -9.81 -5.67
C THR A 148 10.80 -8.35 -5.86
N LEU A 149 9.91 -7.52 -6.44
CA LEU A 149 10.18 -6.09 -6.66
C LEU A 149 10.29 -5.34 -5.33
N GLN A 150 9.41 -5.63 -4.36
CA GLN A 150 9.50 -5.08 -3.01
C GLN A 150 10.84 -5.41 -2.35
N PHE A 151 11.32 -6.64 -2.51
CA PHE A 151 12.62 -7.07 -1.99
C PHE A 151 13.78 -6.36 -2.69
N LEU A 152 13.75 -6.21 -4.02
CA LEU A 152 14.79 -5.51 -4.77
C LEU A 152 14.88 -4.03 -4.37
N ASP A 153 13.74 -3.36 -4.16
CA ASP A 153 13.73 -1.98 -3.64
C ASP A 153 14.32 -1.88 -2.24
N LEU A 154 14.06 -2.86 -1.37
CA LEU A 154 14.72 -2.93 -0.07
C LEU A 154 16.24 -3.08 -0.21
N ILE A 155 16.70 -4.04 -1.04
CA ILE A 155 18.14 -4.28 -1.24
C ILE A 155 18.86 -3.04 -1.78
N LYS A 156 18.21 -2.28 -2.65
CA LYS A 156 18.73 -1.01 -3.18
C LYS A 156 19.14 -0.03 -2.06
N GLU A 157 18.48 -0.07 -0.91
CA GLU A 157 18.62 0.90 0.19
C GLU A 157 19.07 0.25 1.51
N VAL A 158 19.15 -1.08 1.58
CA VAL A 158 19.29 -1.81 2.84
C VAL A 158 20.54 -1.44 3.64
N VAL A 159 21.65 -1.15 2.98
CA VAL A 159 22.91 -0.75 3.63
C VAL A 159 22.76 0.60 4.34
N ASP A 160 21.95 1.51 3.79
CA ASP A 160 21.74 2.84 4.32
C ASP A 160 20.70 2.88 5.47
N ILE A 161 19.73 1.95 5.45
CA ILE A 161 18.58 1.99 6.37
C ILE A 161 18.61 0.92 7.47
N SER A 162 19.44 -0.11 7.32
CA SER A 162 19.52 -1.19 8.30
C SER A 162 20.37 -0.81 9.52
N GLU A 163 19.83 -1.05 10.72
CA GLU A 163 20.55 -1.00 12.00
C GLU A 163 21.14 -2.37 12.37
N VAL A 164 20.89 -3.36 11.54
CA VAL A 164 21.38 -4.73 11.68
C VAL A 164 22.42 -4.97 10.59
N ASP A 165 23.52 -5.61 10.93
CA ASP A 165 24.65 -5.88 10.05
C ASP A 165 25.05 -7.37 10.01
N GLY A 166 26.05 -7.67 9.22
CA GLY A 166 26.71 -8.96 9.13
C GLY A 166 25.73 -10.13 8.93
N GLU A 167 26.06 -11.25 9.56
CA GLU A 167 25.31 -12.50 9.45
C GLU A 167 23.82 -12.36 9.87
N LYS A 168 23.54 -11.51 10.85
CA LYS A 168 22.18 -11.29 11.31
C LYS A 168 21.31 -10.61 10.25
N LEU A 169 21.86 -9.65 9.52
CA LEU A 169 21.19 -9.01 8.37
C LEU A 169 20.92 -10.04 7.27
N THR A 170 22.00 -10.76 6.85
CA THR A 170 21.92 -11.80 5.83
C THR A 170 20.82 -12.83 6.14
N ASN A 171 20.80 -13.33 7.39
CA ASN A 171 19.81 -14.32 7.82
C ASN A 171 18.36 -13.81 7.77
N ARG A 172 18.11 -12.54 8.11
CA ARG A 172 16.78 -11.92 8.00
C ARG A 172 16.34 -11.80 6.53
N LEU A 173 17.23 -11.36 5.66
CA LEU A 173 16.96 -11.22 4.23
C LEU A 173 16.68 -12.58 3.59
N ILE A 174 17.50 -13.60 3.87
CA ILE A 174 17.30 -14.97 3.39
C ILE A 174 16.00 -15.56 3.96
N GLY A 175 15.69 -15.30 5.23
CA GLY A 175 14.43 -15.70 5.86
C GLY A 175 13.21 -15.15 5.13
N TYR A 176 13.24 -13.87 4.74
CA TYR A 176 12.18 -13.26 3.94
C TYR A 176 12.09 -13.88 2.55
N MET A 177 13.22 -14.06 1.86
CA MET A 177 13.27 -14.71 0.55
C MET A 177 12.62 -16.10 0.58
N LYS A 178 12.97 -16.92 1.58
CA LYS A 178 12.38 -18.26 1.77
C LYS A 178 10.87 -18.17 2.02
N LYS A 179 10.43 -17.28 2.91
CA LYS A 179 9.00 -17.09 3.23
C LYS A 179 8.17 -16.68 2.02
N LYS A 180 8.75 -15.89 1.10
CA LYS A 180 8.08 -15.38 -0.10
C LYS A 180 8.41 -16.18 -1.36
N ASN A 181 9.17 -17.27 -1.23
CA ASN A 181 9.65 -18.08 -2.36
C ASN A 181 10.40 -17.27 -3.42
N ILE A 182 11.16 -16.27 -2.98
CA ILE A 182 12.00 -15.46 -3.86
C ILE A 182 13.31 -16.21 -4.09
N LYS A 183 13.61 -16.51 -5.34
CA LYS A 183 14.87 -17.10 -5.79
C LYS A 183 15.64 -16.10 -6.62
N PHE A 184 16.94 -16.32 -6.78
CA PHE A 184 17.78 -15.44 -7.61
C PHE A 184 17.28 -15.39 -9.06
N GLU A 185 16.81 -16.51 -9.58
CA GLU A 185 16.24 -16.63 -10.92
C GLU A 185 15.00 -15.71 -11.11
N ASN A 186 14.22 -15.55 -10.06
CA ASN A 186 13.05 -14.64 -10.08
C ASN A 186 13.47 -13.16 -10.08
N MET A 187 14.61 -12.82 -9.48
CA MET A 187 15.14 -11.45 -9.45
C MET A 187 15.85 -11.07 -10.74
N LYS A 188 16.56 -12.02 -11.37
CA LYS A 188 17.42 -11.80 -12.53
C LYS A 188 16.77 -11.00 -13.68
N PRO A 189 15.51 -11.24 -14.07
CA PRO A 189 14.86 -10.47 -15.15
C PRO A 189 14.66 -8.98 -14.81
N PHE A 190 14.58 -8.63 -13.53
CA PHE A 190 14.32 -7.27 -13.07
C PHE A 190 15.58 -6.47 -12.77
N LEU A 191 16.69 -7.14 -12.41
CA LEU A 191 17.95 -6.49 -12.03
C LEU A 191 18.45 -5.43 -13.02
N PRO A 192 18.36 -5.62 -14.36
CA PRO A 192 18.82 -4.61 -15.32
C PRO A 192 18.10 -3.25 -15.25
N TYR A 193 16.91 -3.21 -14.65
CA TYR A 193 16.14 -1.97 -14.48
C TYR A 193 16.50 -1.20 -13.21
N TYR A 194 17.24 -1.83 -12.29
CA TYR A 194 17.65 -1.23 -11.03
C TYR A 194 19.03 -0.55 -11.14
N PRO A 195 19.32 0.47 -10.30
CA PRO A 195 20.64 1.09 -10.25
C PRO A 195 21.76 0.08 -9.92
N GLU A 196 22.95 0.27 -10.46
CA GLU A 196 24.11 -0.62 -10.27
C GLU A 196 24.44 -0.88 -8.79
N ARG A 197 24.14 0.06 -7.91
CA ARG A 197 24.36 -0.12 -6.45
C ARG A 197 23.65 -1.34 -5.87
N ILE A 198 22.63 -1.89 -6.55
CA ILE A 198 21.93 -3.09 -6.07
C ILE A 198 22.86 -4.31 -6.02
N TYR A 199 23.75 -4.45 -7.00
CA TYR A 199 24.72 -5.54 -7.05
C TYR A 199 25.75 -5.42 -5.93
N LYS A 200 26.23 -4.18 -5.67
CA LYS A 200 27.11 -3.90 -4.55
C LYS A 200 26.44 -4.26 -3.22
N ASN A 201 25.22 -3.80 -3.01
CA ASN A 201 24.48 -4.09 -1.80
C ASN A 201 24.20 -5.60 -1.63
N MET A 202 23.84 -6.32 -2.70
CA MET A 202 23.68 -7.78 -2.65
C MET A 202 24.96 -8.50 -2.22
N TYR A 203 26.12 -8.03 -2.68
CA TYR A 203 27.41 -8.56 -2.27
C TYR A 203 27.70 -8.25 -0.79
N GLU A 204 27.54 -6.99 -0.37
CA GLU A 204 27.79 -6.53 0.99
C GLU A 204 26.91 -7.24 2.04
N VAL A 205 25.64 -7.50 1.70
CA VAL A 205 24.73 -8.23 2.60
C VAL A 205 24.84 -9.75 2.46
N GLY A 206 25.78 -10.27 1.70
CA GLY A 206 26.10 -11.70 1.61
C GLY A 206 25.11 -12.54 0.79
N LEU A 207 24.22 -11.94 0.02
CA LEU A 207 23.23 -12.67 -0.79
C LEU A 207 23.84 -13.36 -2.00
N LEU A 208 25.03 -12.94 -2.46
CA LEU A 208 25.74 -13.55 -3.58
C LEU A 208 26.68 -14.69 -3.17
N ASN A 209 26.93 -14.88 -1.87
CA ASN A 209 27.87 -15.89 -1.36
C ASN A 209 27.39 -17.34 -1.56
N GLY A 210 26.14 -17.56 -1.96
CA GLY A 210 25.56 -18.89 -2.24
C GLY A 210 25.23 -19.15 -3.70
N VAL A 211 25.55 -18.24 -4.61
CA VAL A 211 25.21 -18.35 -6.04
C VAL A 211 26.28 -19.10 -6.85
N SER A 212 27.36 -19.54 -6.19
CA SER A 212 28.48 -20.25 -6.82
C SER A 212 28.49 -21.75 -6.49
N ALA A 213 27.32 -22.39 -6.58
CA ALA A 213 27.24 -23.85 -6.51
C ALA A 213 26.20 -24.39 -7.49
#